data_3da55ed1364dd5c23edf89e0ddf6f5d1
#
_entry.id   3da55ed1364dd5c23edf89e0ddf6f5d1
#
_cell.length_a   1.000
_cell.length_b   1.000
_cell.length_c   1.000
_cell.angle_alpha   90.00
_cell.angle_beta   90.00
_cell.angle_gamma   90.00
#
_symmetry.space_group_name_H-M   'P 1'
#
loop_
_entity.id
_entity.type
_entity.pdbx_description
1 polymer ?
#
loop_
_entity_poly.entity_id
_entity_poly.type
_entity_poly.pdbx_seq_one_letter_code
_entity_poly.pdbx_strand_id
1 'polypeptide(L)'
;MSNDSFEFKKFKIKQDRCAMKVGTDAVLLGSWVIPNGSAKILDIGTGTGVIALMIAQKSNAEITAIDIDKDSTEQAQSNVAESIFHSQIRVLHSSFQDLVKTCDKKFNLIITNPPYFIDSLKSNDD
;
A
#
# COMPACT_ATOMS: atom_id res chain seq x y z
N MET A 1 3.57 13.92 -20.33
CA MET A 1 4.18 13.10 -19.28
C MET A 1 3.25 11.93 -18.95
N SER A 2 3.79 10.77 -18.90
CA SER A 2 2.99 9.61 -18.57
C SER A 2 2.66 9.57 -17.08
N ASN A 3 1.38 9.26 -16.77
CA ASN A 3 0.95 9.06 -15.40
C ASN A 3 0.79 7.57 -15.06
N ASP A 4 1.26 6.70 -15.97
CA ASP A 4 1.06 5.27 -15.81
C ASP A 4 2.08 4.62 -14.90
N SER A 5 3.17 5.30 -14.59
CA SER A 5 4.18 4.79 -13.70
C SER A 5 4.84 5.91 -12.90
N PHE A 6 5.40 5.51 -11.78
CA PHE A 6 6.13 6.40 -10.88
C PHE A 6 7.38 5.65 -10.43
N GLU A 7 8.55 6.23 -10.66
CA GLU A 7 9.80 5.55 -10.36
C GLU A 7 10.42 6.02 -9.04
N PHE A 8 10.88 5.05 -8.27
CA PHE A 8 11.69 5.26 -7.08
C PHE A 8 13.08 4.69 -7.32
N LYS A 9 14.01 5.00 -6.44
CA LYS A 9 15.40 4.61 -6.62
C LYS A 9 15.59 3.10 -6.77
N LYS A 10 14.83 2.31 -6.01
CA LYS A 10 14.97 0.85 -5.99
C LYS A 10 13.77 0.09 -6.52
N PHE A 11 12.72 0.80 -6.91
CA PHE A 11 11.53 0.16 -7.44
C PHE A 11 10.74 1.15 -8.27
N LYS A 12 9.81 0.60 -9.03
CA LYS A 12 8.94 1.37 -9.91
C LYS A 12 7.49 1.05 -9.59
N ILE A 13 6.64 2.05 -9.60
CA ILE A 13 5.22 1.91 -9.34
C ILE A 13 4.45 2.12 -10.63
N LYS A 14 3.72 1.09 -11.04
CA LYS A 14 2.73 1.21 -12.11
C LYS A 14 1.38 1.53 -11.50
N GLN A 15 0.65 2.41 -12.11
CA GLN A 15 -0.60 2.91 -11.54
C GLN A 15 -1.73 3.04 -12.56
N ASP A 16 -1.57 2.40 -13.71
CA ASP A 16 -2.56 2.48 -14.78
C ASP A 16 -3.86 1.77 -14.44
N ARG A 17 -3.82 0.82 -13.50
CA ARG A 17 -4.98 0.03 -13.08
C ARG A 17 -5.56 0.46 -11.74
N CYS A 18 -5.00 1.45 -11.11
CA CYS A 18 -5.45 1.88 -9.80
C CYS A 18 -6.54 2.94 -9.89
N ALA A 19 -7.51 2.85 -8.97
CA ALA A 19 -8.53 3.86 -8.80
C ALA A 19 -7.91 5.18 -8.34
N MET A 20 -6.87 5.09 -7.51
CA MET A 20 -6.13 6.26 -7.02
C MET A 20 -4.68 6.18 -7.46
N LYS A 21 -4.19 7.24 -8.04
CA LYS A 21 -2.78 7.33 -8.42
C LYS A 21 -1.91 7.65 -7.22
N VAL A 22 -0.60 7.39 -7.35
CA VAL A 22 0.36 7.77 -6.31
C VAL A 22 0.31 9.27 -6.11
N GLY A 23 0.04 9.68 -4.89
CA GLY A 23 -0.01 11.09 -4.54
C GLY A 23 1.08 11.46 -3.56
N THR A 24 1.22 12.76 -3.36
CA THR A 24 2.20 13.30 -2.42
C THR A 24 1.99 12.74 -1.02
N ASP A 25 0.73 12.59 -0.60
CA ASP A 25 0.41 12.09 0.73
C ASP A 25 0.93 10.68 0.95
N ALA A 26 0.78 9.80 -0.04
CA ALA A 26 1.28 8.43 0.07
C ALA A 26 2.80 8.41 0.16
N VAL A 27 3.47 9.22 -0.63
CA VAL A 27 4.93 9.31 -0.62
C VAL A 27 5.42 9.84 0.71
N LEU A 28 4.79 10.89 1.25
CA LEU A 28 5.16 11.44 2.55
C LEU A 28 4.94 10.43 3.67
N LEU A 29 3.82 9.74 3.67
CA LEU A 29 3.53 8.74 4.68
C LEU A 29 4.55 7.61 4.64
N GLY A 30 4.83 7.08 3.45
CA GLY A 30 5.82 6.02 3.30
C GLY A 30 7.22 6.45 3.70
N SER A 31 7.55 7.72 3.49
CA SER A 31 8.85 8.26 3.89
C SER A 31 8.97 8.44 5.39
N TRP A 32 7.86 8.76 6.03
CA TRP A 32 7.83 9.08 7.45
C TRP A 32 7.82 7.85 8.35
N VAL A 33 7.20 6.78 7.91
CA VAL A 33 7.13 5.56 8.71
C VAL A 33 8.50 4.95 8.87
N ILE A 34 8.90 4.69 10.11
CA ILE A 34 10.17 4.05 10.44
C ILE A 34 9.86 2.80 11.26
N PRO A 35 9.75 1.64 10.60
CA PRO A 35 9.45 0.40 11.30
C PRO A 35 10.67 -0.12 12.04
N ASN A 36 10.41 -0.83 13.14
CA ASN A 36 11.46 -1.53 13.85
C ASN A 36 11.76 -2.86 13.15
N GLY A 37 13.02 -3.11 12.91
CA GLY A 37 13.60 -4.39 12.49
C GLY A 37 12.67 -5.36 11.77
N SER A 38 12.31 -6.44 12.42
CA SER A 38 11.49 -7.51 11.86
C SER A 38 10.01 -7.37 12.19
N ALA A 39 9.53 -6.15 12.33
CA ALA A 39 8.12 -5.88 12.62
C ALA A 39 7.20 -6.51 11.57
N LYS A 40 5.98 -6.81 11.99
CA LYS A 40 4.92 -7.24 11.10
C LYS A 40 3.97 -6.07 10.90
N ILE A 41 3.79 -5.70 9.65
CA ILE A 41 3.08 -4.47 9.30
C ILE A 41 1.90 -4.80 8.40
N LEU A 42 0.78 -4.14 8.67
CA LEU A 42 -0.40 -4.20 7.82
C LEU A 42 -0.61 -2.85 7.14
N ASP A 43 -0.69 -2.86 5.82
CA ASP A 43 -0.98 -1.69 5.01
C ASP A 43 -2.38 -1.84 4.44
N ILE A 44 -3.32 -1.04 4.95
CA ILE A 44 -4.73 -1.09 4.56
C ILE A 44 -4.99 -0.05 3.48
N GLY A 45 -5.60 -0.50 2.39
CA GLY A 45 -5.85 0.39 1.25
C GLY A 45 -4.58 0.65 0.48
N THR A 46 -3.86 -0.40 0.15
CA THR A 46 -2.49 -0.29 -0.39
C THR A 46 -2.42 0.37 -1.76
N GLY A 47 -3.52 0.39 -2.53
CA GLY A 47 -3.52 0.99 -3.85
C GLY A 47 -2.47 0.39 -4.77
N THR A 48 -1.50 1.19 -5.16
CA THR A 48 -0.39 0.75 -6.01
C THR A 48 0.66 -0.07 -5.25
N GLY A 49 0.59 -0.13 -3.92
CA GLY A 49 1.61 -0.77 -3.10
C GLY A 49 2.77 0.14 -2.74
N VAL A 50 2.66 1.44 -3.01
CA VAL A 50 3.80 2.36 -2.84
C VAL A 50 4.28 2.44 -1.40
N ILE A 51 3.37 2.51 -0.42
CA ILE A 51 3.76 2.63 0.99
C ILE A 51 4.47 1.35 1.43
N ALA A 52 3.91 0.19 1.08
CA ALA A 52 4.52 -1.09 1.41
C ALA A 52 5.93 -1.20 0.83
N LEU A 53 6.11 -0.79 -0.43
CA LEU A 53 7.41 -0.83 -1.08
C LEU A 53 8.41 0.14 -0.45
N MET A 54 7.96 1.33 -0.08
CA MET A 54 8.83 2.29 0.60
C MET A 54 9.29 1.78 1.96
N ILE A 55 8.39 1.11 2.71
CA ILE A 55 8.74 0.54 4.00
C ILE A 55 9.70 -0.64 3.83
N ALA A 56 9.45 -1.49 2.85
CA ALA A 56 10.32 -2.63 2.58
C ALA A 56 11.74 -2.18 2.21
N GLN A 57 11.85 -1.06 1.51
CA GLN A 57 13.15 -0.52 1.10
C GLN A 57 14.03 -0.15 2.30
N LYS A 58 13.43 0.23 3.41
CA LYS A 58 14.18 0.73 4.56
C LYS A 58 14.10 -0.16 5.80
N SER A 59 13.57 -1.38 5.66
CA SER A 59 13.45 -2.29 6.79
C SER A 59 13.38 -3.74 6.32
N ASN A 60 13.49 -4.66 7.27
CA ASN A 60 13.27 -6.09 7.04
C ASN A 60 11.86 -6.51 7.48
N ALA A 61 10.95 -5.58 7.61
CA ALA A 61 9.59 -5.86 8.06
C ALA A 61 8.88 -6.82 7.11
N GLU A 62 8.02 -7.66 7.68
CA GLU A 62 7.10 -8.50 6.92
C GLU A 62 5.82 -7.70 6.74
N ILE A 63 5.43 -7.46 5.50
CA ILE A 63 4.34 -6.55 5.19
C ILE A 63 3.21 -7.29 4.53
N THR A 64 2.01 -7.16 5.10
CA THR A 64 0.78 -7.60 4.47
C THR A 64 0.04 -6.37 3.99
N ALA A 65 -0.21 -6.29 2.70
CA ALA A 65 -0.88 -5.15 2.08
C ALA A 65 -2.23 -5.61 1.54
N ILE A 66 -3.28 -4.89 1.87
CA ILE A 66 -4.62 -5.26 1.45
C ILE A 66 -5.33 -4.12 0.75
N ASP A 67 -6.25 -4.47 -0.14
CA ASP A 67 -7.12 -3.50 -0.79
C ASP A 67 -8.44 -4.18 -1.12
N ILE A 68 -9.53 -3.42 -1.06
CA ILE A 68 -10.86 -3.91 -1.40
C ILE A 68 -11.12 -3.83 -2.89
N ASP A 69 -10.34 -3.04 -3.61
CA ASP A 69 -10.48 -2.89 -5.05
C ASP A 69 -9.64 -3.92 -5.78
N LYS A 70 -10.28 -4.71 -6.62
CA LYS A 70 -9.61 -5.79 -7.32
C LYS A 70 -8.51 -5.29 -8.25
N ASP A 71 -8.79 -4.25 -9.03
CA ASP A 71 -7.80 -3.73 -9.98
C ASP A 71 -6.60 -3.12 -9.28
N SER A 72 -6.82 -2.41 -8.19
CA SER A 72 -5.72 -1.89 -7.36
C SER A 72 -4.89 -3.03 -6.78
N THR A 73 -5.54 -4.08 -6.30
CA THR A 73 -4.84 -5.24 -5.74
C THR A 73 -3.93 -5.88 -6.79
N GLU A 74 -4.45 -6.09 -7.99
CA GLU A 74 -3.66 -6.68 -9.07
C GLU A 74 -2.49 -5.78 -9.47
N GLN A 75 -2.72 -4.47 -9.48
CA GLN A 75 -1.65 -3.51 -9.75
C GLN A 75 -0.56 -3.57 -8.67
N ALA A 76 -0.96 -3.60 -7.41
CA ALA A 76 -0.01 -3.72 -6.31
C ALA A 76 0.75 -5.05 -6.37
N GLN A 77 0.06 -6.14 -6.66
CA GLN A 77 0.71 -7.44 -6.82
C GLN A 77 1.77 -7.41 -7.93
N SER A 78 1.46 -6.77 -9.04
CA SER A 78 2.39 -6.63 -10.15
C SER A 78 3.60 -5.79 -9.75
N ASN A 79 3.38 -4.67 -9.09
CA ASN A 79 4.46 -3.78 -8.66
C ASN A 79 5.39 -4.48 -7.66
N VAL A 80 4.81 -5.24 -6.73
CA VAL A 80 5.59 -6.00 -5.75
C VAL A 80 6.37 -7.13 -6.42
N ALA A 81 5.73 -7.87 -7.33
CA ALA A 81 6.38 -9.00 -8.02
C ALA A 81 7.58 -8.55 -8.85
N GLU A 82 7.53 -7.35 -9.41
CA GLU A 82 8.63 -6.80 -10.20
C GLU A 82 9.72 -6.14 -9.36
N SER A 83 9.53 -6.05 -8.04
CA SER A 83 10.49 -5.42 -7.14
C SER A 83 11.40 -6.47 -6.51
N ILE A 84 12.52 -6.01 -5.94
CA ILE A 84 13.41 -6.88 -5.17
C ILE A 84 12.83 -7.23 -3.80
N PHE A 85 11.69 -6.63 -3.44
CA PHE A 85 11.05 -6.82 -2.12
C PHE A 85 9.90 -7.83 -2.15
N HIS A 86 9.77 -8.59 -3.24
CA HIS A 86 8.62 -9.49 -3.44
C HIS A 86 8.47 -10.56 -2.36
N SER A 87 9.57 -10.97 -1.72
CA SER A 87 9.51 -11.97 -0.65
C SER A 87 9.09 -11.37 0.69
N GLN A 88 9.12 -10.06 0.80
CA GLN A 88 8.85 -9.34 2.05
C GLN A 88 7.41 -8.83 2.12
N ILE A 89 6.74 -8.72 0.98
CA ILE A 89 5.42 -8.11 0.87
C ILE A 89 4.43 -9.12 0.31
N ARG A 90 3.32 -9.28 1.00
CA ARG A 90 2.20 -10.10 0.56
C ARG A 90 1.00 -9.19 0.30
N VAL A 91 0.46 -9.23 -0.91
CA VAL A 91 -0.67 -8.40 -1.31
C VAL A 91 -1.92 -9.26 -1.44
N LEU A 92 -3.00 -8.86 -0.77
CA LEU A 92 -4.25 -9.60 -0.73
C LEU A 92 -5.42 -8.70 -1.12
N HIS A 93 -6.34 -9.26 -1.90
CA HIS A 93 -7.62 -8.62 -2.18
C HIS A 93 -8.54 -8.92 -1.00
N SER A 94 -8.67 -7.98 -0.08
CA SER A 94 -9.42 -8.21 1.16
C SER A 94 -9.79 -6.89 1.82
N SER A 95 -10.88 -6.92 2.58
CA SER A 95 -11.16 -5.87 3.55
C SER A 95 -10.43 -6.18 4.85
N PHE A 96 -10.29 -5.18 5.71
CA PHE A 96 -9.73 -5.40 7.04
C PHE A 96 -10.59 -6.38 7.83
N GLN A 97 -11.90 -6.23 7.75
CA GLN A 97 -12.83 -7.09 8.47
C GLN A 97 -12.69 -8.56 8.06
N ASP A 98 -12.54 -8.81 6.76
CA ASP A 98 -12.36 -10.19 6.28
C ASP A 98 -11.01 -10.74 6.67
N LEU A 99 -9.99 -9.92 6.65
CA LEU A 99 -8.65 -10.34 7.04
C LEU A 99 -8.61 -10.82 8.49
N VAL A 100 -9.22 -10.07 9.41
CA VAL A 100 -9.18 -10.44 10.83
C VAL A 100 -9.93 -11.72 11.13
N LYS A 101 -10.88 -12.11 10.27
CA LYS A 101 -11.60 -13.36 10.44
C LYS A 101 -10.77 -14.59 10.08
N THR A 102 -9.78 -14.42 9.21
CA THR A 102 -9.05 -15.55 8.64
C THR A 102 -7.57 -15.53 8.99
N CYS A 103 -7.09 -14.47 9.62
CA CYS A 103 -5.67 -14.28 9.86
C CYS A 103 -5.38 -14.33 11.36
N ASP A 104 -4.52 -15.26 11.76
CA ASP A 104 -4.08 -15.37 13.15
C ASP A 104 -2.91 -14.46 13.46
N LYS A 105 -2.37 -13.79 12.46
CA LYS A 105 -1.20 -12.95 12.63
C LYS A 105 -1.53 -11.70 13.44
N LYS A 106 -0.60 -11.31 14.29
CA LYS A 106 -0.65 -10.04 14.98
C LYS A 106 0.29 -9.08 14.29
N PHE A 107 -0.15 -7.85 14.12
CA PHE A 107 0.66 -6.82 13.49
C PHE A 107 1.21 -5.88 14.55
N ASN A 108 2.46 -5.47 14.37
CA ASN A 108 3.11 -4.50 15.25
C ASN A 108 2.73 -3.07 14.88
N LEU A 109 2.36 -2.87 13.61
CA LEU A 109 2.03 -1.57 13.09
C LEU A 109 0.96 -1.73 12.03
N ILE A 110 -0.06 -0.90 12.09
CA ILE A 110 -1.11 -0.85 11.07
C ILE A 110 -1.10 0.54 10.47
N ILE A 111 -0.98 0.58 9.14
CA ILE A 111 -0.94 1.84 8.41
C ILE A 111 -2.17 1.88 7.52
N THR A 112 -2.83 3.01 7.50
CA THR A 112 -3.90 3.24 6.56
C THR A 112 -3.71 4.60 5.93
N ASN A 113 -3.85 4.64 4.61
CA ASN A 113 -3.83 5.87 3.85
C ASN A 113 -5.16 5.93 3.10
N PRO A 114 -6.25 6.26 3.82
CA PRO A 114 -7.56 6.22 3.19
C PRO A 114 -7.61 7.22 2.04
N PRO A 115 -8.31 6.87 0.97
CA PRO A 115 -8.49 7.83 -0.11
C PRO A 115 -9.27 9.02 0.41
N TYR A 116 -8.68 10.18 0.29
CA TYR A 116 -9.38 11.41 0.55
C TYR A 116 -9.98 11.89 -0.74
N PHE A 117 -11.20 12.26 -0.63
CA PHE A 117 -11.84 12.91 -1.75
C PHE A 117 -12.41 14.21 -1.24
N ILE A 118 -12.03 15.28 -1.87
CA ILE A 118 -12.63 16.57 -1.58
C ILE A 118 -14.13 16.47 -1.75
N ASP A 119 -14.57 15.67 -2.70
CA ASP A 119 -16.00 15.45 -2.93
C ASP A 119 -16.68 14.78 -1.75
N SER A 120 -15.99 13.85 -1.07
CA SER A 120 -16.53 13.24 0.14
C SER A 120 -16.71 14.24 1.26
N LEU A 121 -15.73 15.12 1.40
CA LEU A 121 -15.82 16.19 2.39
C LEU A 121 -16.96 17.16 2.08
N LYS A 122 -17.14 17.48 0.80
CA LYS A 122 -18.23 18.34 0.38
C LYS A 122 -19.57 17.69 0.66
N SER A 123 -19.69 16.39 0.42
CA SER A 123 -20.93 15.66 0.70
C SER A 123 -21.30 15.72 2.16
N ASN A 124 -20.31 15.71 3.02
CA ASN A 124 -20.53 15.78 4.47
C ASN A 124 -20.97 17.15 4.91
N ASP A 125 -20.66 18.18 4.15
CA ASP A 125 -21.01 19.54 4.48
C ASP A 125 -22.44 19.90 4.05
N ASP A 126 -23.01 19.09 3.22
CA ASP A 126 -24.39 19.29 2.77
C ASP A 126 -25.40 18.81 3.81
#